data_499df8ac4bebe899e9e5e5efcae4b944
#
_entry.id   499df8ac4bebe899e9e5e5efcae4b944
#
_cell.length_a   1.000
_cell.length_b   1.000
_cell.length_c   1.000
_cell.angle_alpha   90.00
_cell.angle_beta   90.00
_cell.angle_gamma   90.00
#
_symmetry.space_group_name_H-M   'P 1'
#
loop_
_entity.id
_entity.type
_entity.pdbx_description
1 polymer ?
#
loop_
_entity_poly.entity_id
_entity_poly.type
_entity_poly.pdbx_seq_one_letter_code
_entity_poly.pdbx_strand_id
1 'polypeptide(L)'
;KTEAAKSLSDLLSMKLVRFDMSEYQERHAVAKLIGAPPGYTGYGEGGAGSGLLINELEKNPSCVLLLDEVEKAHQDVLNVLLQLMDNGIVSGSNGKSASARNAIVILTSNLGAADRERAKIGFGDTENVGVQDEAVKNFFAPEFRNRLDSVVKFSKLDRDNIDNITVKFL
;
A
#
# COMPACT_ATOMS: atom_id res chain seq x y z
N LYS A 1 0.54 9.46 7.26
CA LYS A 1 -0.04 8.66 6.18
C LYS A 1 -0.90 7.54 6.76
N THR A 2 -0.32 6.62 7.53
CA THR A 2 -1.02 5.49 8.16
C THR A 2 -2.18 5.95 9.06
N GLU A 3 -2.00 7.03 9.84
CA GLU A 3 -3.07 7.62 10.67
C GLU A 3 -4.24 8.16 9.83
N ALA A 4 -3.99 8.68 8.64
CA ALA A 4 -5.07 9.12 7.75
C ALA A 4 -5.95 7.94 7.29
N ALA A 5 -5.35 6.77 7.01
CA ALA A 5 -6.10 5.57 6.68
C ALA A 5 -6.93 5.04 7.86
N LYS A 6 -6.38 5.10 9.08
CA LYS A 6 -7.12 4.75 10.31
C LYS A 6 -8.31 5.69 10.51
N SER A 7 -8.07 7.00 10.47
CA SER A 7 -9.14 7.99 10.61
C SER A 7 -10.23 7.83 9.56
N LEU A 8 -9.87 7.47 8.33
CA LEU A 8 -10.84 7.20 7.27
C LEU A 8 -11.67 5.94 7.58
N SER A 9 -11.02 4.86 8.04
CA SER A 9 -11.72 3.62 8.40
C SER A 9 -12.72 3.85 9.55
N ASP A 10 -12.34 4.65 10.55
CA ASP A 10 -13.19 5.02 11.68
C ASP A 10 -14.39 5.87 11.21
N LEU A 11 -14.14 6.89 10.39
CA LEU A 11 -15.21 7.76 9.84
C LEU A 11 -16.23 7.00 9.00
N LEU A 12 -15.77 6.01 8.24
CA LEU A 12 -16.63 5.19 7.38
C LEU A 12 -17.20 3.97 8.11
N SER A 13 -16.82 3.74 9.37
CA SER A 13 -17.16 2.53 10.13
C SER A 13 -16.81 1.24 9.36
N MET A 14 -15.69 1.28 8.63
CA MET A 14 -15.17 0.15 7.85
C MET A 14 -13.98 -0.46 8.59
N LYS A 15 -13.78 -1.79 8.44
CA LYS A 15 -12.59 -2.43 9.01
C LYS A 15 -11.33 -1.97 8.29
N LEU A 16 -10.29 -1.62 9.04
CA LEU A 16 -8.95 -1.41 8.49
C LEU A 16 -8.22 -2.76 8.37
N VAL A 17 -7.86 -3.12 7.16
CA VAL A 17 -6.98 -4.25 6.84
C VAL A 17 -5.64 -3.67 6.40
N ARG A 18 -4.58 -3.95 7.15
CA ARG A 18 -3.24 -3.38 6.89
C ARG A 18 -2.23 -4.47 6.59
N PHE A 19 -1.44 -4.24 5.55
CA PHE A 19 -0.26 -5.01 5.21
C PHE A 19 0.94 -4.07 5.09
N ASP A 20 2.04 -4.40 5.77
CA ASP A 20 3.31 -3.72 5.64
C ASP A 20 4.10 -4.39 4.51
N MET A 21 4.35 -3.65 3.44
CA MET A 21 5.00 -4.19 2.25
C MET A 21 6.48 -4.49 2.46
N SER A 22 7.08 -3.99 3.53
CA SER A 22 8.44 -4.37 3.91
C SER A 22 8.58 -5.86 4.27
N GLU A 23 7.48 -6.52 4.66
CA GLU A 23 7.43 -7.95 4.92
C GLU A 23 7.36 -8.80 3.63
N TYR A 24 7.09 -8.16 2.48
CA TYR A 24 6.84 -8.81 1.18
C TYR A 24 7.88 -8.39 0.11
N GLN A 25 9.11 -8.15 0.53
CA GLN A 25 10.22 -7.80 -0.37
C GLN A 25 10.74 -9.00 -1.15
N GLU A 26 10.72 -10.18 -0.51
CA GLU A 26 11.25 -11.40 -1.09
C GLU A 26 10.15 -12.24 -1.74
N ARG A 27 10.50 -12.91 -2.83
CA ARG A 27 9.56 -13.72 -3.61
C ARG A 27 8.82 -14.79 -2.79
N HIS A 28 9.49 -15.39 -1.81
CA HIS A 28 8.85 -16.40 -0.94
C HIS A 28 7.82 -15.77 0.01
N ALA A 29 7.98 -14.51 0.38
CA ALA A 29 7.00 -13.79 1.21
C ALA A 29 5.75 -13.43 0.42
N VAL A 30 5.86 -13.21 -0.90
CA VAL A 30 4.71 -12.97 -1.79
C VAL A 30 3.73 -14.14 -1.74
N ALA A 31 4.23 -15.37 -1.67
CA ALA A 31 3.39 -16.57 -1.55
C ALA A 31 2.55 -16.58 -0.28
N LYS A 32 2.97 -15.93 0.82
CA LYS A 32 2.14 -15.77 2.02
C LYS A 32 0.99 -14.80 1.78
N LEU A 33 1.23 -13.77 0.97
CA LEU A 33 0.21 -12.74 0.69
C LEU A 33 -0.88 -13.25 -0.25
N ILE A 34 -0.51 -13.92 -1.34
CA ILE A 34 -1.42 -14.32 -2.41
C ILE A 34 -1.64 -15.84 -2.53
N GLY A 35 -1.00 -16.63 -1.66
CA GLY A 35 -1.05 -18.08 -1.68
C GLY A 35 0.09 -18.73 -2.45
N ALA A 36 0.48 -19.93 -2.02
CA ALA A 36 1.51 -20.73 -2.70
C ALA A 36 0.88 -21.56 -3.84
N PRO A 37 1.58 -21.72 -4.97
CA PRO A 37 1.16 -22.64 -6.03
C PRO A 37 1.12 -24.09 -5.52
N PRO A 38 0.31 -24.97 -6.12
CA PRO A 38 0.32 -26.39 -5.80
C PRO A 38 1.73 -27.00 -5.90
N GLY A 39 2.11 -27.78 -4.90
CA GLY A 39 3.42 -28.46 -4.85
C GLY A 39 4.53 -27.69 -4.14
N TYR A 40 4.30 -26.48 -3.66
CA TYR A 40 5.24 -25.76 -2.81
C TYR A 40 4.92 -25.98 -1.32
N THR A 41 5.98 -25.95 -0.46
CA THR A 41 5.82 -26.02 1.01
C THR A 41 4.94 -24.87 1.50
N GLY A 42 3.90 -25.20 2.29
CA GLY A 42 2.87 -24.25 2.72
C GLY A 42 1.53 -24.35 2.00
N TYR A 43 1.44 -25.20 0.95
CA TYR A 43 0.18 -25.52 0.30
C TYR A 43 -0.66 -26.43 1.21
N GLY A 44 -1.78 -25.91 1.72
CA GLY A 44 -2.77 -26.69 2.48
C GLY A 44 -2.62 -26.74 3.99
N GLU A 45 -1.57 -26.21 4.60
CA GLU A 45 -1.41 -26.16 6.06
C GLU A 45 -2.10 -24.91 6.65
N GLY A 46 -3.10 -25.14 7.51
CA GLY A 46 -3.63 -24.13 8.44
C GLY A 46 -4.35 -22.92 7.83
N GLY A 47 -4.97 -23.01 6.65
CA GLY A 47 -5.68 -21.87 6.05
C GLY A 47 -4.77 -20.86 5.32
N ALA A 48 -3.46 -21.00 5.41
CA ALA A 48 -2.49 -20.14 4.75
C ALA A 48 -2.40 -20.39 3.23
N GLY A 49 -2.93 -21.51 2.74
CA GLY A 49 -2.90 -21.87 1.32
C GLY A 49 -3.63 -20.91 0.38
N SER A 50 -4.56 -20.11 0.90
CA SER A 50 -5.31 -19.13 0.07
C SER A 50 -4.67 -17.76 -0.01
N GLY A 51 -3.62 -17.49 0.76
CA GLY A 51 -3.03 -16.16 0.86
C GLY A 51 -3.75 -15.23 1.84
N LEU A 52 -2.96 -14.46 2.59
CA LEU A 52 -3.47 -13.57 3.64
C LEU A 52 -4.40 -12.49 3.09
N LEU A 53 -4.03 -11.91 1.94
CA LEU A 53 -4.83 -10.85 1.29
C LEU A 53 -6.21 -11.37 0.87
N ILE A 54 -6.26 -12.55 0.27
CA ILE A 54 -7.51 -13.17 -0.17
C ILE A 54 -8.40 -13.49 1.04
N ASN A 55 -7.83 -14.10 2.08
CA ASN A 55 -8.57 -14.45 3.28
C ASN A 55 -9.14 -13.21 4.00
N GLU A 56 -8.38 -12.12 4.05
CA GLU A 56 -8.86 -10.88 4.67
C GLU A 56 -9.95 -10.19 3.84
N LEU A 57 -9.85 -10.20 2.51
CA LEU A 57 -10.89 -9.66 1.64
C LEU A 57 -12.16 -10.52 1.64
N GLU A 58 -12.05 -11.85 1.73
CA GLU A 58 -13.22 -12.75 1.89
C GLU A 58 -13.97 -12.48 3.20
N LYS A 59 -13.23 -12.28 4.32
CA LYS A 59 -13.82 -11.96 5.61
C LYS A 59 -14.41 -10.56 5.69
N ASN A 60 -13.81 -9.61 4.97
CA ASN A 60 -14.13 -8.19 5.04
C ASN A 60 -14.21 -7.59 3.63
N PRO A 61 -15.26 -7.91 2.85
CA PRO A 61 -15.39 -7.45 1.47
C PRO A 61 -15.53 -5.92 1.35
N SER A 62 -16.01 -5.26 2.42
CA SER A 62 -16.08 -3.81 2.54
C SER A 62 -15.10 -3.37 3.62
N CYS A 63 -13.89 -3.00 3.22
CA CYS A 63 -12.82 -2.60 4.14
C CYS A 63 -12.01 -1.44 3.58
N VAL A 64 -11.23 -0.79 4.43
CA VAL A 64 -10.11 0.04 4.02
C VAL A 64 -8.87 -0.86 3.98
N LEU A 65 -8.38 -1.14 2.78
CA LEU A 65 -7.18 -1.95 2.54
C LEU A 65 -5.97 -1.02 2.46
N LEU A 66 -5.14 -1.02 3.48
CA LEU A 66 -3.93 -0.22 3.56
C LEU A 66 -2.70 -1.08 3.23
N LEU A 67 -2.00 -0.73 2.18
CA LEU A 67 -0.71 -1.30 1.79
C LEU A 67 0.36 -0.26 2.10
N ASP A 68 1.08 -0.47 3.19
CA ASP A 68 2.04 0.51 3.73
C ASP A 68 3.43 0.25 3.12
N GLU A 69 4.15 1.32 2.76
CA GLU A 69 5.50 1.30 2.17
C GLU A 69 5.60 0.47 0.86
N VAL A 70 4.66 0.71 -0.06
CA VAL A 70 4.51 -0.07 -1.30
C VAL A 70 5.78 -0.10 -2.18
N GLU A 71 6.67 0.88 -2.04
CA GLU A 71 7.96 0.91 -2.73
C GLU A 71 8.92 -0.21 -2.31
N LYS A 72 8.67 -0.86 -1.17
CA LYS A 72 9.47 -1.99 -0.68
C LYS A 72 8.96 -3.35 -1.16
N ALA A 73 7.75 -3.39 -1.74
CA ALA A 73 7.14 -4.62 -2.20
C ALA A 73 7.92 -5.27 -3.35
N HIS A 74 7.94 -6.60 -3.38
CA HIS A 74 8.41 -7.33 -4.56
C HIS A 74 7.53 -7.00 -5.79
N GLN A 75 8.12 -7.04 -6.98
CA GLN A 75 7.43 -6.71 -8.24
C GLN A 75 6.15 -7.56 -8.46
N ASP A 76 6.14 -8.81 -8.03
CA ASP A 76 4.97 -9.68 -8.15
C ASP A 76 3.77 -9.15 -7.34
N VAL A 77 4.00 -8.48 -6.21
CA VAL A 77 2.93 -7.80 -5.43
C VAL A 77 2.34 -6.66 -6.25
N LEU A 78 3.17 -5.85 -6.90
CA LEU A 78 2.69 -4.74 -7.74
C LEU A 78 1.84 -5.25 -8.90
N ASN A 79 2.21 -6.40 -9.49
CA ASN A 79 1.41 -7.05 -10.55
C ASN A 79 0.04 -7.51 -10.03
N VAL A 80 -0.02 -8.05 -8.82
CA VAL A 80 -1.29 -8.42 -8.17
C VAL A 80 -2.16 -7.20 -7.88
N LEU A 81 -1.55 -6.09 -7.45
CA LEU A 81 -2.27 -4.83 -7.23
C LEU A 81 -2.83 -4.25 -8.53
N LEU A 82 -2.11 -4.37 -9.64
CA LEU A 82 -2.63 -4.00 -10.96
C LEU A 82 -3.90 -4.80 -11.30
N GLN A 83 -3.87 -6.13 -11.13
CA GLN A 83 -5.05 -6.98 -11.36
C GLN A 83 -6.21 -6.58 -10.45
N LEU A 84 -5.93 -6.27 -9.19
CA LEU A 84 -6.94 -5.82 -8.23
C LEU A 84 -7.58 -4.51 -8.70
N MET A 85 -6.79 -3.53 -9.14
CA MET A 85 -7.30 -2.24 -9.61
C MET A 85 -8.08 -2.36 -10.93
N ASP A 86 -7.68 -3.27 -11.82
CA ASP A 86 -8.35 -3.49 -13.11
C ASP A 86 -9.68 -4.23 -12.99
N ASN A 87 -9.68 -5.31 -12.22
CA ASN A 87 -10.79 -6.26 -12.19
C ASN A 87 -11.64 -6.16 -10.91
N GLY A 88 -11.12 -5.51 -9.87
CA GLY A 88 -11.71 -5.52 -8.54
C GLY A 88 -11.69 -6.90 -7.89
N ILE A 89 -10.80 -7.79 -8.35
CA ILE A 89 -10.68 -9.18 -7.88
C ILE A 89 -9.20 -9.51 -7.74
N VAL A 90 -8.87 -10.17 -6.64
CA VAL A 90 -7.55 -10.79 -6.42
C VAL A 90 -7.71 -12.29 -6.58
N SER A 91 -6.87 -12.90 -7.40
CA SER A 91 -6.79 -14.35 -7.57
C SER A 91 -5.50 -14.89 -6.97
N GLY A 92 -5.63 -15.89 -6.12
CA GLY A 92 -4.49 -16.59 -5.53
C GLY A 92 -3.99 -17.71 -6.40
N SER A 93 -2.77 -18.13 -6.11
CA SER A 93 -2.09 -19.22 -6.83
C SER A 93 -2.78 -20.58 -6.68
N ASN A 94 -3.68 -20.73 -5.71
CA ASN A 94 -4.46 -21.95 -5.46
C ASN A 94 -5.85 -21.95 -6.13
N GLY A 95 -6.14 -20.99 -7.00
CA GLY A 95 -7.42 -20.84 -7.69
C GLY A 95 -8.52 -20.17 -6.89
N LYS A 96 -8.29 -19.82 -5.62
CA LYS A 96 -9.23 -18.99 -4.86
C LYS A 96 -9.13 -17.53 -5.29
N SER A 97 -10.26 -16.83 -5.24
CA SER A 97 -10.32 -15.40 -5.55
C SER A 97 -11.22 -14.67 -4.58
N ALA A 98 -10.88 -13.42 -4.28
CA ALA A 98 -11.68 -12.54 -3.45
C ALA A 98 -11.97 -11.22 -4.17
N SER A 99 -13.17 -10.68 -3.96
CA SER A 99 -13.59 -9.40 -4.51
C SER A 99 -13.14 -8.25 -3.60
N ALA A 100 -12.54 -7.23 -4.19
CA ALA A 100 -12.18 -5.97 -3.55
C ALA A 100 -12.99 -4.77 -4.09
N ARG A 101 -14.08 -5.02 -4.81
CA ARG A 101 -14.88 -3.96 -5.47
C ARG A 101 -15.49 -2.96 -4.49
N ASN A 102 -15.73 -3.39 -3.26
CA ASN A 102 -16.26 -2.55 -2.19
C ASN A 102 -15.17 -2.11 -1.20
N ALA A 103 -13.91 -2.40 -1.47
CA ALA A 103 -12.79 -1.99 -0.65
C ALA A 103 -12.24 -0.64 -1.12
N ILE A 104 -11.82 0.18 -0.16
CA ILE A 104 -11.05 1.40 -0.42
C ILE A 104 -9.58 1.03 -0.32
N VAL A 105 -8.85 1.04 -1.43
CA VAL A 105 -7.44 0.69 -1.47
C VAL A 105 -6.59 1.93 -1.27
N ILE A 106 -5.74 1.91 -0.24
CA ILE A 106 -4.82 2.99 0.09
C ILE A 106 -3.39 2.44 0.00
N LEU A 107 -2.58 3.07 -0.84
CA LEU A 107 -1.16 2.81 -0.96
C LEU A 107 -0.39 3.94 -0.30
N THR A 108 0.52 3.63 0.63
CA THR A 108 1.44 4.64 1.15
C THR A 108 2.84 4.41 0.62
N SER A 109 3.58 5.49 0.44
CA SER A 109 4.97 5.43 -0.01
C SER A 109 5.78 6.56 0.62
N ASN A 110 7.08 6.33 0.78
CA ASN A 110 8.09 7.31 1.18
C ASN A 110 8.97 7.76 0.01
N LEU A 111 8.58 7.47 -1.23
CA LEU A 111 9.30 7.89 -2.43
C LEU A 111 9.53 9.42 -2.45
N GLY A 112 10.73 9.83 -2.84
CA GLY A 112 11.14 11.23 -2.91
C GLY A 112 11.42 11.90 -1.55
N ALA A 113 11.28 11.21 -0.42
CA ALA A 113 11.62 11.79 0.89
C ALA A 113 13.13 12.00 1.04
N ALA A 114 13.95 11.03 0.64
CA ALA A 114 15.41 11.11 0.67
C ALA A 114 15.95 12.16 -0.34
N ASP A 115 15.34 12.29 -1.49
CA ASP A 115 15.74 13.22 -2.52
C ASP A 115 15.47 14.67 -2.12
N ARG A 116 14.42 14.92 -1.36
CA ARG A 116 14.16 16.23 -0.73
C ARG A 116 15.25 16.64 0.28
N GLU A 117 15.83 15.69 0.99
CA GLU A 117 16.89 15.97 1.96
C GLU A 117 18.20 16.28 1.24
N ARG A 118 18.49 15.61 0.12
CA ARG A 118 19.65 15.88 -0.72
C ARG A 118 19.53 17.22 -1.45
N ALA A 119 18.36 17.57 -1.95
CA ALA A 119 18.13 18.86 -2.64
C ALA A 119 18.29 20.06 -1.72
N LYS A 120 18.15 19.92 -0.39
CA LYS A 120 18.40 21.00 0.58
C LYS A 120 19.88 21.32 0.82
N ILE A 121 20.80 20.46 0.39
CA ILE A 121 22.25 20.67 0.54
C ILE A 121 22.83 21.46 -0.65
N GLY A 122 22.06 21.64 -1.71
CA GLY A 122 22.42 22.48 -2.87
C GLY A 122 21.86 23.89 -2.76
N PHE A 123 22.69 24.91 -2.96
CA PHE A 123 22.31 26.32 -3.00
C PHE A 123 21.29 26.59 -4.10
N GLY A 124 20.01 26.65 -3.77
CA GLY A 124 18.93 27.04 -4.68
C GLY A 124 17.55 26.72 -4.09
N ASP A 125 16.79 27.76 -3.74
CA ASP A 125 15.36 27.69 -3.39
C ASP A 125 14.51 27.37 -4.64
N THR A 126 14.70 26.22 -5.24
CA THR A 126 13.75 25.71 -6.23
C THR A 126 12.70 24.89 -5.51
N GLU A 127 11.46 25.32 -5.63
CA GLU A 127 10.29 24.66 -5.04
C GLU A 127 10.31 23.17 -5.32
N ASN A 128 10.46 22.38 -4.25
CA ASN A 128 10.62 20.93 -4.22
C ASN A 128 9.34 20.14 -4.60
N VAL A 129 8.43 20.73 -5.35
CA VAL A 129 7.16 20.08 -5.74
C VAL A 129 7.37 19.02 -6.82
N GLY A 130 8.38 19.19 -7.68
CA GLY A 130 8.65 18.27 -8.78
C GLY A 130 9.35 16.96 -8.41
N VAL A 131 10.18 16.97 -7.36
CA VAL A 131 11.04 15.82 -6.99
C VAL A 131 10.23 14.59 -6.56
N GLN A 132 9.12 14.78 -5.84
CA GLN A 132 8.25 13.66 -5.47
C GLN A 132 7.49 13.08 -6.66
N ASP A 133 7.06 13.94 -7.58
CA ASP A 133 6.35 13.49 -8.77
C ASP A 133 7.27 12.69 -9.68
N GLU A 134 8.54 13.08 -9.78
CA GLU A 134 9.54 12.32 -10.53
C GLU A 134 9.84 10.96 -9.87
N ALA A 135 10.01 10.92 -8.55
CA ALA A 135 10.23 9.67 -7.84
C ALA A 135 9.07 8.68 -8.02
N VAL A 136 7.84 9.16 -7.93
CA VAL A 136 6.63 8.35 -8.19
C VAL A 136 6.57 7.91 -9.65
N LYS A 137 6.90 8.81 -10.61
CA LYS A 137 6.93 8.49 -12.04
C LYS A 137 8.00 7.46 -12.40
N ASN A 138 9.13 7.49 -11.72
CA ASN A 138 10.24 6.57 -11.96
C ASN A 138 9.99 5.19 -11.34
N PHE A 139 9.30 5.14 -10.21
CA PHE A 139 9.01 3.89 -9.52
C PHE A 139 7.81 3.15 -10.11
N PHE A 140 6.69 3.85 -10.29
CA PHE A 140 5.47 3.24 -10.82
C PHE A 140 5.38 3.39 -12.34
N ALA A 141 5.21 2.27 -13.02
CA ALA A 141 4.93 2.28 -14.46
C ALA A 141 3.71 3.18 -14.79
N PRO A 142 3.66 3.79 -15.98
CA PRO A 142 2.51 4.61 -16.39
C PRO A 142 1.17 3.87 -16.25
N GLU A 143 1.15 2.58 -16.54
CA GLU A 143 -0.01 1.71 -16.39
C GLU A 143 -0.54 1.69 -14.95
N PHE A 144 0.34 1.55 -13.96
CA PHE A 144 -0.05 1.57 -12.54
C PHE A 144 -0.61 2.92 -12.13
N ARG A 145 0.07 4.00 -12.53
CA ARG A 145 -0.33 5.37 -12.17
C ARG A 145 -1.70 5.78 -12.73
N ASN A 146 -2.01 5.31 -13.95
CA ASN A 146 -3.28 5.62 -14.61
C ASN A 146 -4.50 4.94 -13.96
N ARG A 147 -4.27 4.03 -13.01
CA ARG A 147 -5.33 3.34 -12.25
C ARG A 147 -5.55 3.91 -10.86
N LEU A 148 -4.72 4.87 -10.46
CA LEU A 148 -4.92 5.59 -9.20
C LEU A 148 -5.97 6.68 -9.40
N ASP A 149 -7.04 6.65 -8.61
CA ASP A 149 -8.07 7.67 -8.62
C ASP A 149 -7.54 9.01 -8.11
N SER A 150 -6.65 8.98 -7.12
CA SER A 150 -6.08 10.19 -6.52
C SER A 150 -4.70 9.94 -5.92
N VAL A 151 -3.84 10.97 -5.97
CA VAL A 151 -2.53 10.98 -5.31
C VAL A 151 -2.50 12.12 -4.32
N VAL A 152 -2.40 11.79 -3.03
CA VAL A 152 -2.36 12.76 -1.93
C VAL A 152 -0.94 12.94 -1.44
N LYS A 153 -0.45 14.17 -1.47
CA LYS A 153 0.90 14.53 -1.00
C LYS A 153 0.83 15.01 0.44
N PHE A 154 1.67 14.42 1.28
CA PHE A 154 1.83 14.84 2.67
C PHE A 154 3.06 15.75 2.80
N SER A 155 2.87 16.94 3.35
CA SER A 155 3.95 17.85 3.73
C SER A 155 4.64 17.40 5.02
N LYS A 156 5.81 17.98 5.33
CA LYS A 156 6.39 17.86 6.67
C LYS A 156 5.48 18.58 7.66
N LEU A 157 5.39 18.03 8.88
CA LEU A 157 4.71 18.68 9.98
C LEU A 157 5.49 19.94 10.37
N ASP A 158 4.80 21.08 10.43
CA ASP A 158 5.29 22.29 11.06
C ASP A 158 5.11 22.23 12.60
N ARG A 159 5.65 23.21 13.31
CA ARG A 159 5.59 23.23 14.77
C ARG A 159 4.16 23.30 15.30
N ASP A 160 3.31 24.10 14.67
CA ASP A 160 1.91 24.26 15.09
C ASP A 160 1.12 22.97 14.95
N ASN A 161 1.39 22.19 13.89
CA ASN A 161 0.82 20.87 13.69
C ASN A 161 1.32 19.84 14.72
N ILE A 162 2.60 19.91 15.11
CA ILE A 162 3.16 19.04 16.15
C ILE A 162 2.48 19.32 17.50
N ASP A 163 2.30 20.58 17.86
CA ASP A 163 1.64 20.98 19.11
C ASP A 163 0.19 20.47 19.15
N ASN A 164 -0.55 20.63 18.06
CA ASN A 164 -1.92 20.11 17.93
C ASN A 164 -2.00 18.56 18.03
N ILE A 165 -1.01 17.87 17.48
CA ILE A 165 -0.93 16.39 17.57
C ILE A 165 -0.63 15.99 19.01
N THR A 166 0.28 16.69 19.70
CA THR A 166 0.63 16.41 21.10
C THR A 166 -0.58 16.55 22.02
N VAL A 167 -1.38 17.59 21.84
CA VAL A 167 -2.62 17.81 22.60
C VAL A 167 -3.65 16.70 22.36
N LYS A 168 -3.69 16.11 21.14
CA LYS A 168 -4.62 15.03 20.82
C LYS A 168 -4.26 13.70 21.50
N PHE A 169 -3.00 13.48 21.84
CA PHE A 169 -2.50 12.23 22.45
C PHE A 169 -2.22 12.33 23.96
N LEU A 170 -2.43 13.48 24.58
CA LEU A 170 -2.47 13.71 26.04
C LEU A 170 -3.91 13.62 26.54
#